data_57960cf07deddff7f843d406474e7e70
#
_entry.id   57960cf07deddff7f843d406474e7e70
#
_cell.length_a   1.000
_cell.length_b   1.000
_cell.length_c   1.000
_cell.angle_alpha   90.00
_cell.angle_beta   90.00
_cell.angle_gamma   90.00
#
_symmetry.space_group_name_H-M   'P 1'
#
loop_
_entity.id
_entity.type
_entity.pdbx_description
1 polymer ?
#
loop_
_entity_poly.entity_id
_entity_poly.type
_entity_poly.pdbx_seq_one_letter_code
_entity_poly.pdbx_strand_id
1 'polypeptide(L)'
;DMLRPALQIIKTSPGVSCVSGAFIMFLPNDKYGTDGRMVFADCAVTPVPTTEQLAEIAICTADTAKNIAKIDPAVAILSFSTKGSAKHEDVDKVIEATRIAKERRPDILLDGELQADAAIVPSVGSSKAPNSEVAGKANTLVFPRLEVGNIAYKLVQRLAGAEAVGPVLQGFAKPCNDLSRGCSIDDIYKLVAITCNQAIAQKQ
;
A
#
# COMPACT_ATOMS: atom_id res chain seq x y z
N ASP A 1 -1.28 -9.46 21.54
CA ASP A 1 -1.94 -9.14 20.27
C ASP A 1 -2.92 -8.01 20.52
N MET A 2 -2.62 -6.80 20.04
CA MET A 2 -3.44 -5.61 20.18
C MET A 2 -4.52 -5.52 19.07
N LEU A 3 -4.30 -6.16 17.93
CA LEU A 3 -5.19 -6.04 16.76
C LEU A 3 -6.62 -6.53 17.05
N ARG A 4 -6.75 -7.66 17.74
CA ARG A 4 -8.07 -8.25 18.04
C ARG A 4 -8.94 -7.36 18.92
N PRO A 5 -8.48 -6.86 20.09
CA PRO A 5 -9.27 -5.91 20.88
C PRO A 5 -9.51 -4.57 20.14
N ALA A 6 -8.58 -4.10 19.34
CA ALA A 6 -8.77 -2.90 18.52
C ALA A 6 -9.93 -3.09 17.52
N LEU A 7 -9.99 -4.23 16.81
CA LEU A 7 -11.08 -4.55 15.90
C LEU A 7 -12.44 -4.66 16.61
N GLN A 8 -12.46 -5.14 17.85
CA GLN A 8 -13.70 -5.25 18.63
C GLN A 8 -14.22 -3.92 19.14
N ILE A 9 -13.33 -3.02 19.56
CA ILE A 9 -13.67 -1.76 20.24
C ILE A 9 -13.70 -0.58 19.26
N ILE A 10 -12.62 -0.38 18.49
CA ILE A 10 -12.47 0.74 17.54
C ILE A 10 -13.26 0.46 16.26
N LYS A 11 -13.26 -0.79 15.81
CA LYS A 11 -13.87 -1.26 14.55
C LYS A 11 -13.23 -0.65 13.32
N THR A 12 -13.69 -1.07 12.14
CA THR A 12 -13.28 -0.50 10.86
C THR A 12 -14.01 0.81 10.55
N SER A 13 -13.45 1.62 9.70
CA SER A 13 -14.11 2.81 9.16
C SER A 13 -15.36 2.43 8.36
N PRO A 14 -16.38 3.30 8.26
CA PRO A 14 -17.54 3.05 7.42
C PRO A 14 -17.13 2.72 5.97
N GLY A 15 -17.69 1.65 5.42
CA GLY A 15 -17.40 1.19 4.06
C GLY A 15 -16.06 0.43 3.89
N VAL A 16 -15.34 0.15 4.99
CA VAL A 16 -14.12 -0.66 5.01
C VAL A 16 -14.36 -1.94 5.77
N SER A 17 -14.11 -3.07 5.16
CA SER A 17 -14.37 -4.40 5.75
C SER A 17 -13.14 -5.04 6.40
N CYS A 18 -11.94 -4.53 6.13
CA CYS A 18 -10.69 -5.09 6.65
C CYS A 18 -9.70 -4.01 7.08
N VAL A 19 -8.76 -4.41 7.92
CA VAL A 19 -7.60 -3.61 8.32
C VAL A 19 -6.39 -4.12 7.57
N SER A 20 -5.52 -3.23 7.14
CA SER A 20 -4.25 -3.56 6.49
C SER A 20 -3.09 -2.77 7.11
N GLY A 21 -1.87 -3.18 6.83
CA GLY A 21 -0.66 -2.54 7.33
C GLY A 21 0.23 -2.03 6.21
N ALA A 22 0.45 -0.73 6.17
CA ALA A 22 1.33 -0.10 5.20
C ALA A 22 2.72 0.20 5.79
N PHE A 23 3.75 0.13 4.95
CA PHE A 23 5.08 0.67 5.27
C PHE A 23 5.39 1.86 4.36
N ILE A 24 5.85 2.94 4.97
CA ILE A 24 6.46 4.06 4.23
C ILE A 24 7.92 3.73 4.05
N MET A 25 8.34 3.56 2.80
CA MET A 25 9.69 3.22 2.42
C MET A 25 10.43 4.49 2.01
N PHE A 26 11.57 4.75 2.65
CA PHE A 26 12.50 5.82 2.27
C PHE A 26 13.69 5.18 1.58
N LEU A 27 13.78 5.36 0.28
CA LEU A 27 14.89 4.85 -0.54
C LEU A 27 16.13 5.75 -0.35
N PRO A 28 17.35 5.19 -0.48
CA PRO A 28 18.60 5.97 -0.32
C PRO A 28 18.84 6.97 -1.45
N ASN A 29 18.01 6.95 -2.50
CA ASN A 29 18.06 7.87 -3.63
C ASN A 29 16.65 8.16 -4.15
N ASP A 30 16.50 9.15 -5.01
CA ASP A 30 15.24 9.64 -5.58
C ASP A 30 14.86 9.02 -6.93
N LYS A 31 15.52 7.94 -7.33
CA LYS A 31 15.30 7.30 -8.63
C LYS A 31 13.87 6.77 -8.79
N TYR A 32 13.29 6.29 -7.71
CA TYR A 32 11.92 5.75 -7.68
C TYR A 32 11.09 6.43 -6.59
N GLY A 33 9.75 6.39 -6.76
CA GLY A 33 8.84 7.03 -5.84
C GLY A 33 8.80 8.55 -6.02
N THR A 34 8.37 9.25 -5.00
CA THR A 34 8.36 10.72 -4.92
C THR A 34 9.45 11.15 -3.96
N ASP A 35 10.53 11.72 -4.46
CA ASP A 35 11.73 12.07 -3.67
C ASP A 35 12.24 10.88 -2.84
N GLY A 36 12.28 9.68 -3.43
CA GLY A 36 12.69 8.45 -2.75
C GLY A 36 11.64 7.87 -1.78
N ARG A 37 10.45 8.47 -1.66
CA ARG A 37 9.36 7.96 -0.80
C ARG A 37 8.42 7.07 -1.58
N MET A 38 8.11 5.90 -1.02
CA MET A 38 7.12 4.96 -1.53
C MET A 38 6.24 4.43 -0.40
N VAL A 39 5.03 3.95 -0.73
CA VAL A 39 4.16 3.26 0.23
C VAL A 39 3.85 1.86 -0.26
N PHE A 40 4.04 0.87 0.60
CA PHE A 40 3.82 -0.56 0.33
C PHE A 40 2.73 -1.11 1.24
N ALA A 41 1.71 -1.78 0.68
CA ALA A 41 0.62 -2.44 1.43
C ALA A 41 -0.05 -3.60 0.64
N ASP A 42 -0.71 -4.59 1.26
CA ASP A 42 -0.62 -4.92 2.67
C ASP A 42 0.66 -5.68 2.95
N CYS A 43 1.32 -5.32 4.03
CA CYS A 43 2.59 -5.95 4.40
C CYS A 43 2.56 -6.58 5.81
N ALA A 44 1.41 -6.48 6.55
CA ALA A 44 1.43 -6.80 7.96
C ALA A 44 0.17 -7.47 8.54
N VAL A 45 -1.00 -7.43 7.91
CA VAL A 45 -2.27 -7.76 8.57
C VAL A 45 -3.11 -8.82 7.87
N THR A 46 -3.54 -8.61 6.62
CA THR A 46 -4.53 -9.45 5.94
C THR A 46 -3.88 -10.48 5.03
N PRO A 47 -3.85 -11.79 5.42
CA PRO A 47 -3.08 -12.80 4.68
C PRO A 47 -3.53 -12.98 3.23
N VAL A 48 -4.82 -13.24 3.03
CA VAL A 48 -5.41 -13.47 1.72
C VAL A 48 -6.65 -12.58 1.59
N PRO A 49 -6.52 -11.34 1.12
CA PRO A 49 -7.66 -10.46 0.94
C PRO A 49 -8.61 -11.00 -0.13
N THR A 50 -9.93 -10.80 0.04
CA THR A 50 -10.89 -10.97 -1.04
C THR A 50 -10.66 -9.92 -2.13
N THR A 51 -11.36 -10.02 -3.24
CA THR A 51 -11.30 -9.01 -4.31
C THR A 51 -11.70 -7.63 -3.81
N GLU A 52 -12.79 -7.54 -3.07
CA GLU A 52 -13.29 -6.30 -2.45
C GLU A 52 -12.32 -5.74 -1.42
N GLN A 53 -11.75 -6.61 -0.56
CA GLN A 53 -10.75 -6.21 0.41
C GLN A 53 -9.47 -5.68 -0.24
N LEU A 54 -9.03 -6.29 -1.35
CA LEU A 54 -7.87 -5.79 -2.09
C LEU A 54 -8.11 -4.39 -2.67
N ALA A 55 -9.33 -4.13 -3.17
CA ALA A 55 -9.73 -2.78 -3.61
C ALA A 55 -9.75 -1.78 -2.44
N GLU A 56 -10.28 -2.18 -1.28
CA GLU A 56 -10.29 -1.35 -0.06
C GLU A 56 -8.87 -1.05 0.44
N ILE A 57 -7.98 -2.06 0.42
CA ILE A 57 -6.56 -1.87 0.76
C ILE A 57 -5.92 -0.83 -0.16
N ALA A 58 -6.18 -0.90 -1.47
CA ALA A 58 -5.63 0.07 -2.42
C ALA A 58 -6.12 1.51 -2.14
N ILE A 59 -7.40 1.68 -1.85
CA ILE A 59 -7.99 2.96 -1.51
C ILE A 59 -7.41 3.51 -0.20
N CYS A 60 -7.39 2.71 0.87
CA CYS A 60 -6.81 3.11 2.15
C CYS A 60 -5.31 3.45 2.03
N THR A 61 -4.58 2.73 1.15
CA THR A 61 -3.16 2.98 0.92
C THR A 61 -2.92 4.29 0.18
N ALA A 62 -3.80 4.66 -0.77
CA ALA A 62 -3.76 5.97 -1.41
C ALA A 62 -3.95 7.11 -0.38
N ASP A 63 -4.93 6.95 0.51
CA ASP A 63 -5.18 7.93 1.58
C ASP A 63 -4.00 8.02 2.56
N THR A 64 -3.37 6.88 2.89
CA THR A 64 -2.14 6.85 3.71
C THR A 64 -0.98 7.54 3.00
N ALA A 65 -0.77 7.30 1.71
CA ALA A 65 0.25 7.96 0.91
C ALA A 65 0.06 9.48 0.90
N LYS A 66 -1.15 9.95 0.66
CA LYS A 66 -1.48 11.38 0.63
C LYS A 66 -1.37 12.05 2.01
N ASN A 67 -2.00 11.46 3.02
CA ASN A 67 -2.19 12.12 4.31
C ASN A 67 -0.99 11.94 5.25
N ILE A 68 -0.28 10.80 5.17
CA ILE A 68 0.81 10.46 6.08
C ILE A 68 2.17 10.55 5.40
N ALA A 69 2.37 9.90 4.25
CA ALA A 69 3.63 10.00 3.52
C ALA A 69 3.81 11.34 2.78
N LYS A 70 2.73 12.14 2.67
CA LYS A 70 2.73 13.46 2.00
C LYS A 70 3.23 13.39 0.56
N ILE A 71 2.72 12.41 -0.18
CA ILE A 71 2.97 12.23 -1.61
C ILE A 71 1.63 12.13 -2.35
N ASP A 72 1.56 12.63 -3.57
CA ASP A 72 0.41 12.39 -4.44
C ASP A 72 0.43 10.93 -4.92
N PRO A 73 -0.56 10.11 -4.55
CA PRO A 73 -0.50 8.68 -4.80
C PRO A 73 -0.66 8.34 -6.29
N ALA A 74 0.28 7.59 -6.84
CA ALA A 74 0.16 6.83 -8.08
C ALA A 74 0.16 5.35 -7.69
N VAL A 75 -1.03 4.78 -7.57
CA VAL A 75 -1.25 3.45 -6.97
C VAL A 75 -1.19 2.36 -8.03
N ALA A 76 -0.31 1.39 -7.86
CA ALA A 76 -0.27 0.17 -8.67
C ALA A 76 -0.71 -1.05 -7.85
N ILE A 77 -1.77 -1.74 -8.27
CA ILE A 77 -2.09 -3.07 -7.74
C ILE A 77 -1.28 -4.09 -8.52
N LEU A 78 -0.39 -4.78 -7.80
CA LEU A 78 0.64 -5.62 -8.39
C LEU A 78 0.16 -7.05 -8.67
N SER A 79 0.74 -7.62 -9.72
CA SER A 79 0.57 -9.00 -10.14
C SER A 79 1.83 -9.49 -10.86
N PHE A 80 1.87 -10.78 -11.19
CA PHE A 80 2.85 -11.33 -12.15
C PHE A 80 2.44 -11.11 -13.62
N SER A 81 1.29 -10.48 -13.87
CA SER A 81 0.77 -10.08 -15.18
C SER A 81 0.77 -8.57 -15.35
N THR A 82 0.90 -8.09 -16.58
CA THR A 82 0.68 -6.70 -16.99
C THR A 82 -0.28 -6.68 -18.16
N LYS A 83 -1.47 -6.08 -17.94
CA LYS A 83 -2.50 -5.83 -18.96
C LYS A 83 -2.81 -7.07 -19.81
N GLY A 84 -3.06 -8.21 -19.13
CA GLY A 84 -3.47 -9.46 -19.77
C GLY A 84 -2.33 -10.33 -20.29
N SER A 85 -1.07 -10.06 -19.88
CA SER A 85 0.08 -10.86 -20.30
C SER A 85 0.07 -12.29 -19.77
N ALA A 86 -0.71 -12.58 -18.73
CA ALA A 86 -0.95 -13.91 -18.18
C ALA A 86 -2.42 -14.12 -17.85
N LYS A 87 -2.86 -15.40 -17.81
CA LYS A 87 -4.23 -15.78 -17.43
C LYS A 87 -4.16 -16.70 -16.21
N HIS A 88 -4.77 -16.25 -15.10
CA HIS A 88 -4.84 -17.00 -13.85
C HIS A 88 -5.89 -16.35 -12.92
N GLU A 89 -6.49 -17.14 -12.03
CA GLU A 89 -7.48 -16.62 -11.07
C GLU A 89 -6.95 -15.48 -10.18
N ASP A 90 -5.67 -15.54 -9.79
CA ASP A 90 -5.01 -14.47 -9.03
C ASP A 90 -4.85 -13.19 -9.88
N VAL A 91 -4.71 -13.30 -11.20
CA VAL A 91 -4.67 -12.15 -12.12
C VAL A 91 -6.07 -11.55 -12.25
N ASP A 92 -7.09 -12.39 -12.46
CA ASP A 92 -8.49 -11.97 -12.58
C ASP A 92 -8.94 -11.23 -11.31
N LYS A 93 -8.53 -11.72 -10.13
CA LYS A 93 -8.76 -11.05 -8.84
C LYS A 93 -8.19 -9.63 -8.81
N VAL A 94 -6.96 -9.42 -9.28
CA VAL A 94 -6.32 -8.09 -9.29
C VAL A 94 -6.99 -7.17 -10.30
N ILE A 95 -7.36 -7.68 -11.49
CA ILE A 95 -8.11 -6.92 -12.50
C ILE A 95 -9.43 -6.42 -11.91
N GLU A 96 -10.19 -7.31 -11.28
CA GLU A 96 -11.50 -6.96 -10.71
C GLU A 96 -11.36 -6.01 -9.51
N ALA A 97 -10.38 -6.23 -8.62
CA ALA A 97 -10.09 -5.30 -7.52
C ALA A 97 -9.73 -3.89 -8.03
N THR A 98 -8.96 -3.81 -9.13
CA THR A 98 -8.63 -2.54 -9.78
C THR A 98 -9.88 -1.83 -10.31
N ARG A 99 -10.79 -2.58 -10.96
CA ARG A 99 -12.06 -2.05 -11.44
C ARG A 99 -12.90 -1.48 -10.30
N ILE A 100 -13.06 -2.25 -9.22
CA ILE A 100 -13.83 -1.83 -8.04
C ILE A 100 -13.23 -0.58 -7.39
N ALA A 101 -11.91 -0.53 -7.23
CA ALA A 101 -11.22 0.62 -6.64
C ALA A 101 -11.42 1.89 -7.46
N LYS A 102 -11.29 1.81 -8.79
CA LYS A 102 -11.53 2.93 -9.72
C LYS A 102 -12.99 3.43 -9.69
N GLU A 103 -13.94 2.53 -9.59
CA GLU A 103 -15.37 2.91 -9.49
C GLU A 103 -15.71 3.59 -8.16
N ARG A 104 -15.15 3.09 -7.05
CA ARG A 104 -15.39 3.66 -5.72
C ARG A 104 -14.67 5.00 -5.50
N ARG A 105 -13.49 5.17 -6.09
CA ARG A 105 -12.62 6.34 -5.91
C ARG A 105 -12.00 6.78 -7.25
N PRO A 106 -12.82 7.37 -8.15
CA PRO A 106 -12.35 7.84 -9.45
C PRO A 106 -11.38 9.03 -9.37
N ASP A 107 -11.26 9.65 -8.21
CA ASP A 107 -10.32 10.73 -7.89
C ASP A 107 -8.88 10.24 -7.65
N ILE A 108 -8.66 8.94 -7.43
CA ILE A 108 -7.35 8.37 -7.18
C ILE A 108 -6.70 7.93 -8.49
N LEU A 109 -5.47 8.35 -8.73
CA LEU A 109 -4.63 7.82 -9.80
C LEU A 109 -4.23 6.37 -9.45
N LEU A 110 -4.95 5.39 -9.99
CA LEU A 110 -4.81 3.98 -9.66
C LEU A 110 -4.88 3.13 -10.92
N ASP A 111 -4.03 2.11 -11.02
CA ASP A 111 -4.08 1.12 -12.10
C ASP A 111 -3.60 -0.27 -11.66
N GLY A 112 -3.92 -1.28 -12.44
CA GLY A 112 -3.61 -2.70 -12.28
C GLY A 112 -4.30 -3.49 -13.40
N GLU A 113 -3.97 -4.73 -13.62
CA GLU A 113 -2.84 -5.40 -12.95
C GLU A 113 -1.52 -4.97 -13.60
N LEU A 114 -0.49 -4.81 -12.79
CA LEU A 114 0.84 -4.43 -13.25
C LEU A 114 1.91 -5.31 -12.58
N GLN A 115 2.90 -5.75 -13.35
CA GLN A 115 4.13 -6.30 -12.78
C GLN A 115 4.93 -5.20 -12.10
N ALA A 116 5.73 -5.55 -11.09
CA ALA A 116 6.48 -4.56 -10.30
C ALA A 116 7.42 -3.71 -11.17
N ASP A 117 8.12 -4.32 -12.14
CA ASP A 117 8.99 -3.60 -13.08
C ASP A 117 8.20 -2.65 -13.98
N ALA A 118 7.04 -3.08 -14.48
CA ALA A 118 6.16 -2.22 -15.28
C ALA A 118 5.56 -1.07 -14.45
N ALA A 119 5.31 -1.28 -13.17
CA ALA A 119 4.78 -0.24 -12.29
C ALA A 119 5.79 0.89 -12.01
N ILE A 120 7.08 0.55 -11.78
CA ILE A 120 8.06 1.52 -11.28
C ILE A 120 9.12 1.97 -12.30
N VAL A 121 9.39 1.18 -13.36
CA VAL A 121 10.44 1.50 -14.33
C VAL A 121 9.83 2.15 -15.58
N PRO A 122 10.13 3.43 -15.89
CA PRO A 122 9.49 4.17 -16.99
C PRO A 122 9.57 3.48 -18.35
N SER A 123 10.72 2.95 -18.73
CA SER A 123 10.90 2.26 -20.01
C SER A 123 10.10 0.97 -20.12
N VAL A 124 9.95 0.23 -19.01
CA VAL A 124 9.16 -1.00 -18.95
C VAL A 124 7.66 -0.67 -18.97
N GLY A 125 7.25 0.33 -18.18
CA GLY A 125 5.87 0.81 -18.15
C GLY A 125 5.38 1.27 -19.53
N SER A 126 6.18 2.10 -20.20
CA SER A 126 5.87 2.57 -21.55
C SER A 126 5.76 1.45 -22.59
N SER A 127 6.54 0.37 -22.43
CA SER A 127 6.52 -0.79 -23.33
C SER A 127 5.36 -1.73 -23.05
N LYS A 128 5.13 -2.08 -21.77
CA LYS A 128 4.14 -3.11 -21.38
C LYS A 128 2.73 -2.56 -21.16
N ALA A 129 2.59 -1.28 -20.78
CA ALA A 129 1.32 -0.64 -20.47
C ALA A 129 1.27 0.82 -20.96
N PRO A 130 1.38 1.08 -22.28
CA PRO A 130 1.53 2.43 -22.85
C PRO A 130 0.33 3.35 -22.56
N ASN A 131 -0.84 2.80 -22.29
CA ASN A 131 -2.06 3.55 -22.01
C ASN A 131 -2.31 3.76 -20.49
N SER A 132 -1.40 3.29 -19.64
CA SER A 132 -1.52 3.44 -18.19
C SER A 132 -0.94 4.76 -17.72
N GLU A 133 -1.72 5.53 -16.98
CA GLU A 133 -1.22 6.76 -16.35
C GLU A 133 -0.38 6.51 -15.08
N VAL A 134 -0.29 5.25 -14.61
CA VAL A 134 0.45 4.84 -13.41
C VAL A 134 1.75 4.10 -13.76
N ALA A 135 1.74 3.30 -14.83
CA ALA A 135 2.88 2.49 -15.21
C ALA A 135 4.15 3.31 -15.41
N GLY A 136 5.25 2.84 -14.84
CA GLY A 136 6.56 3.48 -14.90
C GLY A 136 6.79 4.61 -13.90
N LYS A 137 5.77 5.00 -13.11
CA LYS A 137 5.86 6.10 -12.14
C LYS A 137 5.12 5.84 -10.82
N ALA A 138 4.72 4.59 -10.57
CA ALA A 138 4.05 4.24 -9.33
C ALA A 138 4.93 4.53 -8.11
N ASN A 139 4.35 5.18 -7.12
CA ASN A 139 4.96 5.45 -5.82
C ASN A 139 4.24 4.74 -4.67
N THR A 140 3.11 4.10 -4.96
CA THR A 140 2.28 3.38 -4.00
C THR A 140 2.00 1.99 -4.56
N LEU A 141 2.53 0.95 -3.91
CA LEU A 141 2.45 -0.44 -4.38
C LEU A 141 1.54 -1.26 -3.47
N VAL A 142 0.52 -1.87 -4.05
CA VAL A 142 -0.42 -2.75 -3.36
C VAL A 142 -0.20 -4.19 -3.81
N PHE A 143 0.07 -5.05 -2.84
CA PHE A 143 0.40 -6.45 -3.06
C PHE A 143 -0.85 -7.34 -2.99
N PRO A 144 -0.96 -8.37 -3.85
CA PRO A 144 -2.16 -9.21 -3.92
C PRO A 144 -2.38 -10.10 -2.70
N ARG A 145 -1.32 -10.34 -1.91
CA ARG A 145 -1.31 -11.15 -0.68
C ARG A 145 -0.26 -10.65 0.29
N LEU A 146 -0.49 -10.89 1.58
CA LEU A 146 0.38 -10.47 2.68
C LEU A 146 1.82 -10.98 2.52
N GLU A 147 1.99 -12.26 2.19
CA GLU A 147 3.34 -12.84 2.08
C GLU A 147 4.17 -12.14 1.01
N VAL A 148 3.55 -11.73 -0.10
CA VAL A 148 4.25 -10.99 -1.17
C VAL A 148 4.72 -9.63 -0.66
N GLY A 149 3.82 -8.86 -0.03
CA GLY A 149 4.15 -7.55 0.53
C GLY A 149 5.17 -7.62 1.67
N ASN A 150 5.00 -8.60 2.57
CA ASN A 150 5.90 -8.80 3.70
C ASN A 150 7.33 -9.17 3.28
N ILE A 151 7.46 -10.04 2.28
CA ILE A 151 8.76 -10.40 1.70
C ILE A 151 9.35 -9.20 0.96
N ALA A 152 8.55 -8.53 0.12
CA ALA A 152 9.01 -7.44 -0.73
C ALA A 152 9.59 -6.27 0.09
N TYR A 153 8.86 -5.75 1.10
CA TYR A 153 9.37 -4.62 1.87
C TYR A 153 10.67 -4.96 2.61
N LYS A 154 10.79 -6.20 3.14
CA LYS A 154 12.01 -6.64 3.82
C LYS A 154 13.21 -6.76 2.87
N LEU A 155 12.99 -7.27 1.66
CA LEU A 155 14.04 -7.34 0.64
C LEU A 155 14.51 -5.94 0.25
N VAL A 156 13.59 -5.02 0.01
CA VAL A 156 13.93 -3.62 -0.32
C VAL A 156 14.66 -2.96 0.86
N GLN A 157 14.17 -3.15 2.09
CA GLN A 157 14.83 -2.63 3.28
C GLN A 157 16.27 -3.14 3.43
N ARG A 158 16.48 -4.46 3.29
CA ARG A 158 17.77 -5.08 3.57
C ARG A 158 18.75 -5.00 2.41
N LEU A 159 18.28 -5.20 1.17
CA LEU A 159 19.14 -5.26 -0.01
C LEU A 159 19.36 -3.89 -0.66
N ALA A 160 18.35 -3.04 -0.65
CA ALA A 160 18.44 -1.71 -1.23
C ALA A 160 18.80 -0.60 -0.20
N GLY A 161 18.94 -0.95 1.08
CA GLY A 161 19.27 0.02 2.14
C GLY A 161 18.15 1.02 2.43
N ALA A 162 16.91 0.69 2.09
CA ALA A 162 15.77 1.55 2.39
C ALA A 162 15.43 1.52 3.89
N GLU A 163 14.99 2.65 4.40
CA GLU A 163 14.34 2.70 5.71
C GLU A 163 12.86 2.37 5.56
N ALA A 164 12.34 1.45 6.37
CA ALA A 164 10.94 1.04 6.39
C ALA A 164 10.28 1.53 7.68
N VAL A 165 9.38 2.50 7.59
CA VAL A 165 8.64 3.06 8.73
C VAL A 165 7.23 2.49 8.75
N GLY A 166 6.87 1.80 9.84
CA GLY A 166 5.58 1.14 9.99
C GLY A 166 5.65 -0.07 10.92
N PRO A 167 4.61 -0.95 10.91
CA PRO A 167 3.43 -0.84 10.06
C PRO A 167 2.51 0.31 10.49
N VAL A 168 2.05 1.09 9.53
CA VAL A 168 0.97 2.05 9.69
C VAL A 168 -0.33 1.30 9.46
N LEU A 169 -1.13 1.12 10.49
CA LEU A 169 -2.42 0.43 10.36
C LEU A 169 -3.46 1.36 9.74
N GLN A 170 -4.16 0.87 8.75
CA GLN A 170 -5.15 1.61 7.98
C GLN A 170 -6.47 0.83 7.93
N GLY A 171 -7.59 1.55 7.74
CA GLY A 171 -8.92 0.97 7.75
C GLY A 171 -9.62 0.97 9.12
N PHE A 172 -9.00 1.38 10.20
CA PHE A 172 -9.65 1.60 11.50
C PHE A 172 -10.47 2.88 11.52
N ALA A 173 -11.59 2.86 12.28
CA ALA A 173 -12.43 4.03 12.49
C ALA A 173 -11.73 5.15 13.30
N LYS A 174 -10.70 4.81 14.06
CA LYS A 174 -9.81 5.76 14.76
C LYS A 174 -8.37 5.28 14.67
N PRO A 175 -7.38 6.19 14.69
CA PRO A 175 -5.98 5.83 14.63
C PRO A 175 -5.59 4.84 15.71
N CYS A 176 -5.01 3.74 15.28
CA CYS A 176 -4.51 2.69 16.13
C CYS A 176 -3.35 2.00 15.41
N ASN A 177 -2.17 1.98 15.99
CA ASN A 177 -1.00 1.34 15.40
C ASN A 177 -0.34 0.39 16.42
N ASP A 178 0.36 -0.60 15.92
CA ASP A 178 1.09 -1.61 16.69
C ASP A 178 2.53 -1.70 16.19
N LEU A 179 3.44 -2.09 17.06
CA LEU A 179 4.85 -2.25 16.76
C LEU A 179 5.30 -3.69 16.99
N SER A 180 6.30 -4.10 16.22
CA SER A 180 6.93 -5.39 16.45
C SER A 180 7.64 -5.40 17.80
N ARG A 181 7.79 -6.60 18.42
CA ARG A 181 8.53 -6.77 19.68
C ARG A 181 10.01 -6.41 19.58
N GLY A 182 10.54 -6.32 18.37
CA GLY A 182 11.94 -5.95 18.11
C GLY A 182 12.10 -4.49 17.64
N CYS A 183 11.11 -3.60 17.89
CA CYS A 183 11.20 -2.20 17.51
C CYS A 183 12.27 -1.46 18.32
N SER A 184 12.90 -0.49 17.67
CA SER A 184 13.80 0.46 18.28
C SER A 184 13.06 1.63 18.94
N ILE A 185 13.76 2.43 19.73
CA ILE A 185 13.22 3.69 20.29
C ILE A 185 12.78 4.64 19.17
N ASP A 186 13.55 4.69 18.08
CA ASP A 186 13.28 5.52 16.91
C ASP A 186 12.00 5.09 16.19
N ASP A 187 11.76 3.77 16.06
CA ASP A 187 10.51 3.24 15.51
C ASP A 187 9.30 3.66 16.36
N ILE A 188 9.42 3.63 17.69
CA ILE A 188 8.36 4.09 18.61
C ILE A 188 8.08 5.57 18.39
N TYR A 189 9.11 6.41 18.37
CA TYR A 189 8.98 7.84 18.16
C TYR A 189 8.27 8.15 16.82
N LYS A 190 8.73 7.54 15.74
CA LYS A 190 8.15 7.73 14.41
C LYS A 190 6.69 7.30 14.36
N LEU A 191 6.35 6.15 14.96
CA LEU A 191 4.97 5.66 14.91
C LEU A 191 4.03 6.50 15.79
N VAL A 192 4.48 7.04 16.90
CA VAL A 192 3.70 8.02 17.70
C VAL A 192 3.40 9.26 16.86
N ALA A 193 4.39 9.83 16.18
CA ALA A 193 4.20 10.99 15.29
C ALA A 193 3.22 10.67 14.15
N ILE A 194 3.31 9.50 13.54
CA ILE A 194 2.37 9.03 12.51
C ILE A 194 0.95 8.93 13.06
N THR A 195 0.77 8.33 14.24
CA THR A 195 -0.55 8.17 14.88
C THR A 195 -1.19 9.53 15.17
N CYS A 196 -0.40 10.52 15.63
CA CYS A 196 -0.87 11.88 15.79
C CYS A 196 -1.31 12.51 14.47
N ASN A 197 -0.53 12.33 13.40
CA ASN A 197 -0.89 12.84 12.08
C ASN A 197 -2.16 12.16 11.51
N GLN A 198 -2.35 10.86 11.73
CA GLN A 198 -3.61 10.17 11.39
C GLN A 198 -4.80 10.80 12.14
N ALA A 199 -4.64 11.11 13.43
CA ALA A 199 -5.69 11.75 14.23
C ALA A 199 -6.01 13.17 13.77
N ILE A 200 -5.03 13.92 13.29
CA ILE A 200 -5.23 15.26 12.72
C ILE A 200 -5.97 15.15 11.37
N ALA A 201 -5.55 14.25 10.50
CA ALA A 201 -6.17 14.06 9.18
C ALA A 201 -7.64 13.63 9.27
N GLN A 202 -8.04 12.88 10.30
CA GLN A 202 -9.44 12.49 10.52
C GLN A 202 -10.36 13.61 11.00
N LYS A 203 -9.82 14.77 11.42
CA LYS A 203 -10.59 15.93 11.88
C LYS A 203 -10.85 16.97 10.78
N GLN A 204 -10.20 16.80 9.64
CA GLN A 204 -10.37 17.63 8.44
C GLN A 204 -11.41 17.03 7.50
#